data_8cf6a24c989f4197a35462d793006ac6
#
_entry.id   8cf6a24c989f4197a35462d793006ac6
#
_cell.length_a   1.000
_cell.length_b   1.000
_cell.length_c   1.000
_cell.angle_alpha   90.00
_cell.angle_beta   90.00
_cell.angle_gamma   90.00
#
_symmetry.space_group_name_H-M   'P 1'
#
loop_
_entity.id
_entity.type
_entity.pdbx_description
1 polymer ?
#
loop_
_entity_poly.entity_id
_entity_poly.type
_entity_poly.pdbx_seq_one_letter_code
_entity_poly.pdbx_strand_id
1 'polypeptide(L)'
;RDPLWSRGLGDVYKRQGDDSPDALPAVPGGKPDLQCELRVPPSAALLYRLNADRNPLHADPDVAHQAGYPRPILHGLCSYGVAAHAIVKSCCDYDASRLTSLNARFSAPVYPGETLQCDMWRMPDGQIRFQVRARERDLVVMSHGTATVQS
;
A
#
# COMPACT_ATOMS: atom_id res chain seq x y z
N ARG A 1 -6.71 -25.04 -12.65
CA ARG A 1 -7.98 -24.72 -11.94
C ARG A 1 -7.74 -23.44 -11.18
N ASP A 2 -8.42 -22.34 -11.57
CA ASP A 2 -8.33 -21.08 -10.86
C ASP A 2 -8.86 -21.26 -9.44
N PRO A 3 -8.19 -20.68 -8.44
CA PRO A 3 -8.63 -20.78 -7.06
C PRO A 3 -10.03 -20.17 -6.90
N LEU A 4 -10.86 -20.77 -6.05
CA LEU A 4 -12.28 -20.40 -5.85
C LEU A 4 -12.50 -18.94 -5.40
N TRP A 5 -11.48 -18.26 -4.92
CA TRP A 5 -11.51 -16.86 -4.51
C TRP A 5 -11.21 -15.85 -5.64
N SER A 6 -10.79 -16.34 -6.81
CA SER A 6 -10.54 -15.52 -8.02
C SER A 6 -11.82 -15.28 -8.87
N ARG A 7 -12.97 -15.74 -8.43
CA ARG A 7 -14.25 -15.58 -9.14
C ARG A 7 -14.94 -14.23 -8.86
N GLY A 8 -14.17 -13.16 -8.83
CA GLY A 8 -14.71 -11.81 -8.79
C GLY A 8 -14.93 -11.26 -10.21
N LEU A 9 -15.75 -10.23 -10.31
CA LEU A 9 -16.03 -9.45 -11.53
C LEU A 9 -14.75 -8.99 -12.26
N GLY A 10 -13.60 -8.98 -11.59
CA GLY A 10 -12.30 -8.63 -12.16
C GLY A 10 -11.83 -9.49 -13.32
N ASP A 11 -12.23 -10.77 -13.38
CA ASP A 11 -11.86 -11.65 -14.50
C ASP A 11 -12.70 -11.38 -15.75
N VAL A 12 -13.93 -10.88 -15.58
CA VAL A 12 -14.80 -10.48 -16.69
C VAL A 12 -14.30 -9.16 -17.29
N TYR A 13 -13.86 -8.22 -16.46
CA TYR A 13 -13.34 -6.92 -16.91
C TYR A 13 -11.97 -7.02 -17.59
N LYS A 14 -11.13 -7.97 -17.24
CA LYS A 14 -9.85 -8.22 -17.94
C LYS A 14 -10.02 -8.60 -19.41
N ARG A 15 -11.18 -9.10 -19.81
CA ARG A 15 -11.47 -9.52 -21.20
C ARG A 15 -12.18 -8.46 -22.03
N GLN A 16 -12.69 -7.40 -21.41
CA GLN A 16 -13.49 -6.33 -22.06
C GLN A 16 -12.97 -4.93 -21.68
N GLY A 17 -11.80 -4.85 -21.03
CA GLY A 17 -11.30 -3.60 -20.46
C GLY A 17 -10.85 -2.61 -21.51
N ASP A 18 -11.06 -1.35 -21.20
CA ASP A 18 -10.36 -0.23 -21.79
C ASP A 18 -8.85 -0.47 -21.76
N ASP A 19 -8.10 0.23 -22.58
CA ASP A 19 -6.63 0.20 -22.57
C ASP A 19 -6.09 0.26 -21.15
N SER A 20 -5.08 -0.57 -20.87
CA SER A 20 -4.45 -0.54 -19.55
C SER A 20 -4.03 0.88 -19.19
N PRO A 21 -4.35 1.38 -17.99
CA PRO A 21 -3.92 2.71 -17.61
C PRO A 21 -2.40 2.83 -17.74
N ASP A 22 -1.94 4.03 -18.07
CA ASP A 22 -0.52 4.34 -18.19
C ASP A 22 0.27 3.84 -16.97
N ALA A 23 1.45 3.30 -17.24
CA ALA A 23 2.32 2.81 -16.17
C ALA A 23 2.64 3.94 -15.19
N LEU A 24 2.45 3.68 -13.91
CA LEU A 24 2.83 4.64 -12.87
C LEU A 24 4.34 4.94 -12.96
N PRO A 25 4.74 6.21 -12.90
CA PRO A 25 6.13 6.60 -13.01
C PRO A 25 6.94 6.12 -11.80
N ALA A 26 8.20 5.78 -12.04
CA ALA A 26 9.13 5.44 -10.97
C ALA A 26 9.38 6.65 -10.06
N VAL A 27 9.77 6.37 -8.82
CA VAL A 27 10.25 7.42 -7.91
C VAL A 27 11.61 7.95 -8.37
N PRO A 28 11.94 9.22 -8.09
CA PRO A 28 13.26 9.78 -8.41
C PRO A 28 14.38 9.00 -7.71
N GLY A 29 15.55 8.98 -8.34
CA GLY A 29 16.77 8.52 -7.68
C GLY A 29 17.24 9.53 -6.62
N GLY A 30 17.98 9.03 -5.61
CA GLY A 30 18.57 9.88 -4.58
C GLY A 30 17.76 9.97 -3.29
N LYS A 31 18.21 10.89 -2.42
CA LYS A 31 17.59 11.06 -1.08
C LYS A 31 16.19 11.64 -1.20
N PRO A 32 15.20 11.12 -0.46
CA PRO A 32 13.87 11.71 -0.39
C PRO A 32 13.90 13.08 0.31
N ASP A 33 12.96 13.96 -0.07
CA ASP A 33 12.78 15.25 0.57
C ASP A 33 12.17 15.13 1.97
N LEU A 34 11.27 14.15 2.14
CA LEU A 34 10.58 13.85 3.39
C LEU A 34 10.57 12.36 3.65
N GLN A 35 10.60 12.00 4.92
CA GLN A 35 10.43 10.61 5.38
C GLN A 35 9.47 10.58 6.57
N CYS A 36 8.57 9.60 6.57
CA CYS A 36 7.66 9.37 7.68
C CYS A 36 7.61 7.88 8.03
N GLU A 37 7.84 7.58 9.28
CA GLU A 37 7.75 6.21 9.81
C GLU A 37 6.46 6.04 10.61
N LEU A 38 5.75 4.96 10.32
CA LEU A 38 4.52 4.59 11.03
C LEU A 38 4.57 3.10 11.36
N ARG A 39 4.44 2.79 12.64
CA ARG A 39 4.40 1.40 13.09
C ARG A 39 3.02 0.80 12.83
N VAL A 40 2.98 -0.35 12.20
CA VAL A 40 1.78 -1.17 12.05
C VAL A 40 1.57 -1.98 13.33
N PRO A 41 0.45 -1.82 14.04
CA PRO A 41 0.19 -2.64 15.23
C PRO A 41 0.17 -4.14 14.90
N PRO A 42 0.64 -5.02 15.80
CA PRO A 42 0.55 -6.47 15.58
C PRO A 42 -0.88 -6.98 15.36
N SER A 43 -1.87 -6.28 15.90
CA SER A 43 -3.31 -6.59 15.74
C SER A 43 -3.94 -5.97 14.49
N ALA A 44 -3.20 -5.21 13.67
CA ALA A 44 -3.76 -4.43 12.57
C ALA A 44 -4.58 -5.28 11.58
N ALA A 45 -4.10 -6.46 11.20
CA ALA A 45 -4.83 -7.33 10.29
C ALA A 45 -6.14 -7.85 10.92
N LEU A 46 -6.13 -8.18 12.20
CA LEU A 46 -7.32 -8.66 12.93
C LEU A 46 -8.38 -7.55 13.09
N LEU A 47 -7.95 -6.30 13.25
CA LEU A 47 -8.86 -5.15 13.29
C LEU A 47 -9.39 -4.81 11.90
N TYR A 48 -8.51 -4.77 10.88
CA TYR A 48 -8.90 -4.41 9.52
C TYR A 48 -9.92 -5.38 8.92
N ARG A 49 -9.78 -6.70 9.17
CA ARG A 49 -10.72 -7.71 8.68
C ARG A 49 -12.16 -7.52 9.14
N LEU A 50 -12.38 -6.78 10.23
CA LEU A 50 -13.73 -6.48 10.71
C LEU A 50 -14.49 -5.52 9.81
N ASN A 51 -13.80 -4.77 8.95
CA ASN A 51 -14.44 -3.81 8.05
C ASN A 51 -15.14 -4.51 6.86
N ALA A 52 -14.43 -5.29 6.07
CA ALA A 52 -15.04 -5.93 4.89
C ALA A 52 -14.27 -7.16 4.38
N ASP A 53 -12.98 -7.30 4.66
CA ASP A 53 -12.14 -8.35 4.12
C ASP A 53 -11.78 -9.40 5.17
N ARG A 54 -12.54 -10.50 5.18
CA ARG A 54 -12.38 -11.62 6.12
C ARG A 54 -11.53 -12.75 5.55
N ASN A 55 -10.77 -12.52 4.48
CA ASN A 55 -9.90 -13.55 3.92
C ASN A 55 -8.99 -14.14 5.00
N PRO A 56 -9.01 -15.46 5.22
CA PRO A 56 -8.22 -16.11 6.26
C PRO A 56 -6.71 -15.93 6.12
N LEU A 57 -6.21 -15.60 4.92
CA LEU A 57 -4.80 -15.27 4.68
C LEU A 57 -4.23 -14.21 5.64
N HIS A 58 -5.09 -13.34 6.17
CA HIS A 58 -4.73 -12.24 7.06
C HIS A 58 -4.85 -12.57 8.55
N ALA A 59 -5.29 -13.80 8.89
CA ALA A 59 -5.56 -14.16 10.28
C ALA A 59 -5.14 -15.60 10.64
N ASP A 60 -5.18 -16.52 9.68
CA ASP A 60 -4.93 -17.95 9.89
C ASP A 60 -3.51 -18.30 9.46
N PRO A 61 -2.64 -18.76 10.40
CA PRO A 61 -1.27 -19.14 10.09
C PRO A 61 -1.17 -20.30 9.10
N ASP A 62 -2.07 -21.28 9.17
CA ASP A 62 -2.01 -22.46 8.29
C ASP A 62 -2.33 -22.07 6.85
N VAL A 63 -3.33 -21.18 6.66
CA VAL A 63 -3.65 -20.62 5.33
C VAL A 63 -2.51 -19.75 4.79
N ALA A 64 -1.88 -18.97 5.65
CA ALA A 64 -0.72 -18.17 5.25
C ALA A 64 0.45 -19.05 4.80
N HIS A 65 0.76 -20.12 5.54
CA HIS A 65 1.80 -21.07 5.18
C HIS A 65 1.50 -21.80 3.87
N GLN A 66 0.26 -22.23 3.66
CA GLN A 66 -0.16 -22.86 2.39
C GLN A 66 -0.03 -21.89 1.19
N ALA A 67 -0.19 -20.59 1.44
CA ALA A 67 0.00 -19.54 0.44
C ALA A 67 1.48 -19.13 0.25
N GLY A 68 2.42 -19.75 0.99
CA GLY A 68 3.86 -19.49 0.89
C GLY A 68 4.37 -18.34 1.75
N TYR A 69 3.58 -17.87 2.72
CA TYR A 69 3.99 -16.84 3.66
C TYR A 69 4.35 -17.43 5.03
N PRO A 70 5.39 -16.91 5.71
CA PRO A 70 5.80 -17.43 7.03
C PRO A 70 4.80 -17.13 8.16
N ARG A 71 3.84 -16.23 7.94
CA ARG A 71 2.77 -15.85 8.87
C ARG A 71 1.71 -15.01 8.14
N PRO A 72 0.53 -14.77 8.76
CA PRO A 72 -0.50 -13.92 8.17
C PRO A 72 0.03 -12.55 7.74
N ILE A 73 -0.35 -12.15 6.53
CA ILE A 73 0.05 -10.85 5.96
C ILE A 73 -0.98 -9.76 6.27
N LEU A 74 -0.55 -8.51 6.25
CA LEU A 74 -1.46 -7.36 6.35
C LEU A 74 -2.23 -7.20 5.03
N HIS A 75 -3.48 -6.74 5.12
CA HIS A 75 -4.27 -6.35 3.96
C HIS A 75 -3.57 -5.24 3.17
N GLY A 76 -3.55 -5.37 1.86
CA GLY A 76 -2.95 -4.37 0.98
C GLY A 76 -3.53 -2.97 1.20
N LEU A 77 -4.86 -2.86 1.25
CA LEU A 77 -5.54 -1.57 1.50
C LEU A 77 -5.27 -0.99 2.90
N CYS A 78 -4.98 -1.82 3.91
CA CYS A 78 -4.53 -1.33 5.21
C CYS A 78 -3.14 -0.67 5.08
N SER A 79 -2.20 -1.30 4.38
CA SER A 79 -0.89 -0.72 4.09
C SER A 79 -1.00 0.58 3.26
N TYR A 80 -1.94 0.61 2.33
CA TYR A 80 -2.25 1.81 1.53
C TYR A 80 -2.77 2.95 2.40
N GLY A 81 -3.64 2.67 3.37
CA GLY A 81 -4.11 3.63 4.36
C GLY A 81 -2.97 4.19 5.24
N VAL A 82 -1.99 3.35 5.59
CA VAL A 82 -0.78 3.81 6.31
C VAL A 82 0.05 4.77 5.45
N ALA A 83 0.20 4.48 4.15
CA ALA A 83 0.88 5.39 3.22
C ALA A 83 0.14 6.73 3.08
N ALA A 84 -1.20 6.69 2.95
CA ALA A 84 -2.04 7.88 2.92
C ALA A 84 -1.86 8.72 4.20
N HIS A 85 -1.88 8.08 5.37
CA HIS A 85 -1.64 8.77 6.65
C HIS A 85 -0.25 9.43 6.70
N ALA A 86 0.79 8.75 6.23
CA ALA A 86 2.14 9.32 6.17
C ALA A 86 2.18 10.61 5.32
N ILE A 87 1.51 10.61 4.16
CA ILE A 87 1.43 11.77 3.26
C ILE A 87 0.60 12.88 3.89
N VAL A 88 -0.59 12.58 4.43
CA VAL A 88 -1.45 13.56 5.10
C VAL A 88 -0.71 14.23 6.26
N LYS A 89 0.01 13.46 7.06
CA LYS A 89 0.84 13.97 8.16
C LYS A 89 1.97 14.88 7.67
N SER A 90 2.68 14.49 6.60
CA SER A 90 3.92 15.15 6.19
C SER A 90 3.73 16.28 5.17
N CYS A 91 2.63 16.25 4.40
CA CYS A 91 2.40 17.16 3.28
C CYS A 91 1.10 17.96 3.39
N CYS A 92 0.19 17.60 4.30
CA CYS A 92 -1.14 18.21 4.41
C CYS A 92 -1.43 18.80 5.79
N ASP A 93 -0.49 18.85 6.71
CA ASP A 93 -0.69 19.33 8.10
C ASP A 93 -1.88 18.65 8.81
N TYR A 94 -2.07 17.35 8.56
CA TYR A 94 -3.21 16.53 9.01
C TYR A 94 -4.58 16.94 8.42
N ASP A 95 -4.64 17.82 7.44
CA ASP A 95 -5.86 18.09 6.69
C ASP A 95 -6.02 17.08 5.54
N ALA A 96 -6.80 16.04 5.76
CA ALA A 96 -7.02 14.99 4.78
C ALA A 96 -7.75 15.47 3.52
N SER A 97 -8.47 16.59 3.57
CA SER A 97 -9.17 17.15 2.41
C SER A 97 -8.20 17.63 1.32
N ARG A 98 -6.96 17.91 1.69
CA ARG A 98 -5.90 18.32 0.75
C ARG A 98 -5.34 17.16 -0.08
N LEU A 99 -5.47 15.91 0.34
CA LEU A 99 -5.05 14.73 -0.43
C LEU A 99 -6.14 14.36 -1.43
N THR A 100 -5.99 14.74 -2.69
CA THR A 100 -7.02 14.56 -3.73
C THR A 100 -6.84 13.32 -4.60
N SER A 101 -5.62 12.81 -4.70
CA SER A 101 -5.36 11.53 -5.37
C SER A 101 -4.21 10.79 -4.71
N LEU A 102 -4.28 9.46 -4.77
CA LEU A 102 -3.24 8.58 -4.30
C LEU A 102 -3.21 7.34 -5.19
N ASN A 103 -2.06 7.01 -5.76
CA ASN A 103 -1.86 5.81 -6.55
C ASN A 103 -0.56 5.14 -6.14
N ALA A 104 -0.52 3.82 -6.15
CA ALA A 104 0.68 3.06 -5.87
C ALA A 104 0.59 1.63 -6.42
N ARG A 105 1.73 0.99 -6.55
CA ARG A 105 1.85 -0.42 -6.89
C ARG A 105 2.28 -1.21 -5.66
N PHE A 106 1.52 -2.23 -5.29
CA PHE A 106 1.94 -3.21 -4.27
C PHE A 106 3.06 -4.08 -4.84
N SER A 107 4.19 -4.13 -4.14
CA SER A 107 5.42 -4.80 -4.61
C SER A 107 5.79 -6.01 -3.76
N ALA A 108 5.44 -6.01 -2.48
CA ALA A 108 5.69 -7.11 -1.56
C ALA A 108 4.68 -7.10 -0.39
N PRO A 109 4.50 -8.24 0.30
CA PRO A 109 3.62 -8.30 1.46
C PRO A 109 4.18 -7.49 2.63
N VAL A 110 3.26 -6.97 3.46
CA VAL A 110 3.54 -6.36 4.76
C VAL A 110 3.09 -7.32 5.85
N TYR A 111 3.82 -7.38 6.94
CA TYR A 111 3.44 -8.18 8.10
C TYR A 111 3.00 -7.28 9.26
N PRO A 112 1.93 -7.64 9.99
CA PRO A 112 1.57 -6.95 11.22
C PRO A 112 2.76 -6.85 12.19
N GLY A 113 2.98 -5.69 12.79
CA GLY A 113 4.10 -5.42 13.67
C GLY A 113 5.31 -4.74 13.00
N GLU A 114 5.37 -4.70 11.67
CA GLU A 114 6.42 -3.98 10.95
C GLU A 114 6.25 -2.47 11.00
N THR A 115 7.36 -1.76 10.84
CA THR A 115 7.40 -0.30 10.68
C THR A 115 7.47 0.03 9.19
N LEU A 116 6.49 0.80 8.70
CA LEU A 116 6.48 1.29 7.34
C LEU A 116 7.10 2.68 7.27
N GLN A 117 8.18 2.80 6.51
CA GLN A 117 8.80 4.08 6.17
C GLN A 117 8.30 4.52 4.80
N CYS A 118 7.64 5.67 4.75
CA CYS A 118 7.24 6.35 3.52
C CYS A 118 8.30 7.38 3.14
N ASP A 119 8.99 7.15 2.04
CA ASP A 119 9.93 8.08 1.42
C ASP A 119 9.17 8.92 0.40
N MET A 120 9.31 10.24 0.42
CA MET A 120 8.54 11.17 -0.40
C MET A 120 9.46 12.17 -1.09
N TRP A 121 9.18 12.43 -2.38
CA TRP A 121 9.86 13.43 -3.23
C TRP A 121 8.84 14.44 -3.74
N ARG A 122 9.14 15.71 -3.58
CA ARG A 122 8.33 16.82 -4.13
C ARG A 122 8.71 17.04 -5.58
N MET A 123 7.72 16.98 -6.47
CA MET A 123 7.94 17.19 -7.89
C MET A 123 7.68 18.64 -8.28
N PRO A 124 8.32 19.15 -9.37
CA PRO A 124 8.11 20.52 -9.83
C PRO A 124 6.66 20.85 -10.21
N ASP A 125 5.88 19.85 -10.60
CA ASP A 125 4.46 19.94 -10.94
C ASP A 125 3.52 19.96 -9.71
N GLY A 126 4.08 19.99 -8.49
CA GLY A 126 3.34 19.96 -7.23
C GLY A 126 2.87 18.58 -6.79
N GLN A 127 3.14 17.53 -7.57
CA GLN A 127 2.86 16.16 -7.15
C GLN A 127 3.91 15.67 -6.13
N ILE A 128 3.50 14.65 -5.37
CA ILE A 128 4.40 13.88 -4.51
C ILE A 128 4.63 12.52 -5.16
N ARG A 129 5.90 12.15 -5.36
CA ARG A 129 6.28 10.75 -5.62
C ARG A 129 6.61 10.10 -4.30
N PHE A 130 6.24 8.83 -4.14
CA PHE A 130 6.57 8.13 -2.90
C PHE A 130 6.82 6.63 -3.11
N GLN A 131 7.51 6.04 -2.16
CA GLN A 131 7.58 4.59 -1.97
C GLN A 131 7.45 4.26 -0.50
N VAL A 132 7.05 3.04 -0.21
CA VAL A 132 6.96 2.55 1.17
C VAL A 132 7.85 1.33 1.33
N ARG A 133 8.64 1.33 2.40
CA ARG A 133 9.58 0.27 2.77
C ARG A 133 9.21 -0.31 4.12
N ALA A 134 9.24 -1.64 4.24
CA ALA A 134 9.23 -2.32 5.53
C ALA A 134 10.65 -2.26 6.12
N ARG A 135 10.82 -1.50 7.23
CA ARG A 135 12.13 -1.19 7.82
C ARG A 135 12.89 -2.44 8.25
N GLU A 136 12.21 -3.35 8.92
CA GLU A 136 12.80 -4.55 9.50
C GLU A 136 13.39 -5.51 8.44
N ARG A 137 12.88 -5.44 7.22
CA ARG A 137 13.34 -6.28 6.09
C ARG A 137 14.13 -5.52 5.04
N ASP A 138 14.25 -4.20 5.18
CA ASP A 138 14.80 -3.29 4.16
C ASP A 138 14.20 -3.54 2.76
N LEU A 139 12.89 -3.78 2.69
CA LEU A 139 12.20 -4.20 1.48
C LEU A 139 11.14 -3.19 1.05
N VAL A 140 11.16 -2.75 -0.22
CA VAL A 140 10.10 -1.93 -0.79
C VAL A 140 8.82 -2.76 -0.93
N VAL A 141 7.79 -2.39 -0.20
CA VAL A 141 6.48 -3.06 -0.18
C VAL A 141 5.44 -2.34 -1.04
N MET A 142 5.67 -1.06 -1.33
CA MET A 142 4.83 -0.25 -2.22
C MET A 142 5.72 0.68 -3.04
N SER A 143 5.58 0.64 -4.35
CA SER A 143 6.42 1.37 -5.32
C SER A 143 5.59 2.22 -6.26
N HIS A 144 6.25 3.08 -7.05
CA HIS A 144 5.61 3.92 -8.08
C HIS A 144 4.48 4.78 -7.52
N GLY A 145 4.63 5.19 -6.26
CA GLY A 145 3.62 5.99 -5.58
C GLY A 145 3.51 7.40 -6.16
N THR A 146 2.29 7.87 -6.35
CA THR A 146 1.97 9.24 -6.74
C THR A 146 0.85 9.77 -5.87
N ALA A 147 0.97 11.01 -5.42
CA ALA A 147 -0.09 11.70 -4.69
C ALA A 147 -0.23 13.13 -5.18
N THR A 148 -1.47 13.63 -5.21
CA THR A 148 -1.77 15.04 -5.49
C THR A 148 -2.24 15.69 -4.20
N VAL A 149 -1.57 16.77 -3.80
CA VAL A 149 -1.87 17.54 -2.60
C VAL A 149 -2.23 18.97 -3.01
N GLN A 150 -3.40 19.44 -2.58
CA GLN A 150 -3.81 20.84 -2.77
C GLN A 150 -3.14 21.74 -1.73
N SER A 151 -2.89 22.97 -2.14
CA SER A 151 -2.32 24.04 -1.31
C SER A 151 -3.24 24.49 -0.20
#